data_1349197fca0eb86992c6a37c781738db
#
_entry.id   1349197fca0eb86992c6a37c781738db
#
_cell.length_a   1.000
_cell.length_b   1.000
_cell.length_c   1.000
_cell.angle_alpha   90.00
_cell.angle_beta   90.00
_cell.angle_gamma   90.00
#
_symmetry.space_group_name_H-M   'P 1'
#
loop_
_entity.id
_entity.type
_entity.pdbx_description
1 polymer ?
#
loop_
_entity_poly.entity_id
_entity_poly.type
_entity_poly.pdbx_seq_one_letter_code
_entity_poly.pdbx_strand_id
1 'polypeptide(L)'
;MDKAEYEGAINRLVAAAELVVSGASDEQRLDALAMLAFFRLRRARIAEHGVPHISSEDLFTGTATAALTLAGRKELLAASALLDQARMLVDA
;
A
#
# COMPACT_ATOMS: atom_id res chain seq x y z
N MET A 1 3.77 -13.05 -9.30
CA MET A 1 4.38 -11.81 -9.80
C MET A 1 5.86 -11.84 -9.46
N ASP A 2 6.68 -11.21 -10.28
CA ASP A 2 8.11 -11.22 -10.02
C ASP A 2 8.50 -10.18 -8.97
N LYS A 3 9.76 -10.27 -8.52
CA LYS A 3 10.26 -9.41 -7.45
C LYS A 3 10.20 -7.92 -7.82
N ALA A 4 10.59 -7.57 -9.05
CA ALA A 4 10.60 -6.17 -9.49
C ALA A 4 9.19 -5.59 -9.55
N GLU A 5 8.22 -6.35 -10.04
CA GLU A 5 6.83 -5.95 -10.09
C GLU A 5 6.26 -5.74 -8.68
N TYR A 6 6.55 -6.66 -7.78
CA TYR A 6 6.09 -6.58 -6.40
C TYR A 6 6.72 -5.37 -5.69
N GLU A 7 8.03 -5.18 -5.82
CA GLU A 7 8.72 -4.02 -5.24
C GLU A 7 8.14 -2.71 -5.76
N GLY A 8 7.86 -2.62 -7.05
CA GLY A 8 7.24 -1.45 -7.64
C GLY A 8 5.88 -1.14 -7.04
N ALA A 9 5.03 -2.16 -6.89
CA ALA A 9 3.71 -2.01 -6.28
C ALA A 9 3.82 -1.62 -4.79
N ILE A 10 4.68 -2.28 -4.04
CA ILE A 10 4.89 -1.97 -2.62
C ILE A 10 5.42 -0.55 -2.44
N ASN A 11 6.35 -0.10 -3.27
CA ASN A 11 6.86 1.26 -3.20
C ASN A 11 5.76 2.31 -3.44
N ARG A 12 4.84 2.04 -4.39
CA ARG A 12 3.69 2.92 -4.61
C ARG A 12 2.76 2.94 -3.40
N LEU A 13 2.52 1.80 -2.78
CA LEU A 13 1.67 1.70 -1.59
C LEU A 13 2.30 2.41 -0.39
N VAL A 14 3.60 2.29 -0.19
CA VAL A 14 4.31 3.03 0.85
C VAL A 14 4.19 4.54 0.61
N ALA A 15 4.43 4.99 -0.62
CA ALA A 15 4.33 6.40 -0.97
C ALA A 15 2.91 6.93 -0.76
N ALA A 16 1.89 6.17 -1.18
CA ALA A 16 0.50 6.54 -0.96
C ALA A 16 0.17 6.63 0.54
N ALA A 17 0.61 5.65 1.32
CA ALA A 17 0.37 5.64 2.77
C ALA A 17 1.05 6.83 3.47
N GLU A 18 2.25 7.21 3.04
CA GLU A 18 2.94 8.40 3.56
C GLU A 18 2.14 9.67 3.30
N LEU A 19 1.58 9.80 2.09
CA LEU A 19 0.74 10.95 1.76
C LEU A 19 -0.56 10.97 2.58
N VAL A 20 -1.17 9.81 2.79
CA VAL A 20 -2.37 9.71 3.64
C VAL A 20 -2.06 10.12 5.08
N VAL A 21 -0.94 9.63 5.63
CA VAL A 21 -0.52 10.01 7.00
C VAL A 21 -0.33 11.52 7.10
N SER A 22 0.32 12.14 6.11
CA SER A 22 0.57 13.58 6.09
C SER A 22 -0.70 14.41 6.11
N GLY A 23 -1.75 13.94 5.44
CA GLY A 23 -3.00 14.68 5.32
C GLY A 23 -4.11 14.23 6.27
N ALA A 24 -3.90 13.14 7.01
CA ALA A 24 -4.93 12.56 7.85
C ALA A 24 -5.28 13.46 9.04
N SER A 25 -6.57 13.46 9.40
CA SER A 25 -7.03 14.04 10.67
C SER A 25 -6.51 13.18 11.83
N ASP A 26 -6.58 13.72 13.04
CA ASP A 26 -6.13 12.99 14.23
C ASP A 26 -6.88 11.66 14.40
N GLU A 27 -8.17 11.64 14.08
CA GLU A 27 -8.98 10.42 14.16
C GLU A 27 -8.52 9.34 13.18
N GLN A 28 -8.05 9.74 12.01
CA GLN A 28 -7.66 8.81 10.93
C GLN A 28 -6.18 8.45 10.96
N ARG A 29 -5.37 9.20 11.69
CA ARG A 29 -3.92 9.07 11.65
C ARG A 29 -3.44 7.71 12.14
N LEU A 30 -4.06 7.16 13.17
CA LEU A 30 -3.64 5.88 13.73
C LEU A 30 -3.79 4.75 12.70
N ASP A 31 -4.93 4.71 12.01
CA ASP A 31 -5.16 3.70 10.96
C ASP A 31 -4.19 3.90 9.78
N ALA A 32 -3.96 5.15 9.39
CA ALA A 32 -3.02 5.46 8.31
C ALA A 32 -1.60 5.03 8.67
N LEU A 33 -1.17 5.26 9.91
CA LEU A 33 0.15 4.81 10.39
C LEU A 33 0.25 3.28 10.42
N ALA A 34 -0.83 2.59 10.78
CA ALA A 34 -0.85 1.13 10.77
C ALA A 34 -0.69 0.57 9.35
N MET A 35 -1.35 1.18 8.37
CA MET A 35 -1.19 0.78 6.96
C MET A 35 0.22 1.05 6.44
N LEU A 36 0.78 2.20 6.80
CA LEU A 36 2.15 2.54 6.43
C LEU A 36 3.14 1.55 7.01
N ALA A 37 2.99 1.19 8.28
CA ALA A 37 3.84 0.20 8.94
C ALA A 37 3.73 -1.16 8.27
N PHE A 38 2.52 -1.58 7.89
CA PHE A 38 2.28 -2.84 7.20
C PHE A 38 3.09 -2.91 5.90
N PHE A 39 2.96 -1.90 5.03
CA PHE A 39 3.63 -1.91 3.74
C PHE A 39 5.15 -1.74 3.87
N ARG A 40 5.62 -0.92 4.80
CA ARG A 40 7.06 -0.80 5.08
C ARG A 40 7.66 -2.11 5.55
N LEU A 41 6.95 -2.85 6.40
CA LEU A 41 7.40 -4.15 6.87
C LEU A 41 7.47 -5.16 5.72
N ARG A 42 6.45 -5.18 4.85
CA ARG A 42 6.45 -6.04 3.67
C ARG A 42 7.62 -5.71 2.75
N ARG A 43 7.89 -4.43 2.54
CA ARG A 43 9.04 -4.01 1.73
C ARG A 43 10.36 -4.48 2.32
N ALA A 44 10.52 -4.35 3.63
CA ALA A 44 11.74 -4.76 4.31
C ALA A 44 11.98 -6.27 4.24
N ARG A 45 10.92 -7.07 4.13
CA ARG A 45 11.01 -8.52 4.11
C ARG A 45 11.25 -9.14 2.73
N ILE A 46 11.22 -8.36 1.68
CA ILE A 46 11.37 -8.90 0.32
C ILE A 46 12.70 -9.65 0.17
N ALA A 47 13.79 -9.11 0.72
CA ALA A 47 15.10 -9.72 0.59
C ALA A 47 15.19 -11.09 1.27
N GLU A 48 14.47 -11.30 2.38
CA GLU A 48 14.53 -12.54 3.17
C GLU A 48 13.48 -13.56 2.75
N HIS A 49 12.27 -13.11 2.43
CA HIS A 49 11.12 -13.97 2.22
C HIS A 49 10.64 -14.02 0.78
N GLY A 50 11.21 -13.19 -0.11
CA GLY A 50 10.78 -13.11 -1.49
C GLY A 50 9.39 -12.49 -1.63
N VAL A 51 8.72 -12.80 -2.74
CA VAL A 51 7.38 -12.28 -3.03
C VAL A 51 6.33 -13.16 -2.34
N PRO A 52 5.44 -12.59 -1.51
CA PRO A 52 4.36 -13.36 -0.91
C PRO A 52 3.31 -13.74 -1.95
N HIS A 53 2.40 -14.63 -1.59
CA HIS A 53 1.26 -14.93 -2.45
C HIS A 53 0.34 -13.71 -2.54
N ILE A 54 -0.05 -13.35 -3.75
CA ILE A 54 -0.98 -12.25 -4.01
C ILE A 54 -2.25 -12.85 -4.62
N SER A 55 -3.40 -12.60 -4.00
CA SER A 55 -4.69 -13.18 -4.41
C SER A 55 -5.07 -12.81 -5.85
N SER A 56 -4.76 -11.60 -6.28
CA SER A 56 -4.96 -11.14 -7.64
C SER A 56 -3.87 -10.14 -7.98
N GLU A 57 -2.92 -10.54 -8.82
CA GLU A 57 -1.76 -9.70 -9.15
C GLU A 57 -2.16 -8.45 -9.92
N ASP A 58 -3.06 -8.58 -10.88
CA ASP A 58 -3.54 -7.44 -11.67
C ASP A 58 -4.27 -6.43 -10.79
N LEU A 59 -5.14 -6.91 -9.92
CA LEU A 59 -5.87 -6.05 -8.99
C LEU A 59 -4.91 -5.37 -8.01
N PHE A 60 -3.92 -6.09 -7.52
CA PHE A 60 -2.93 -5.54 -6.60
C PHE A 60 -2.14 -4.40 -7.25
N THR A 61 -1.62 -4.62 -8.44
CA THR A 61 -0.86 -3.61 -9.19
C THR A 61 -1.73 -2.39 -9.51
N GLY A 62 -2.95 -2.62 -9.99
CA GLY A 62 -3.89 -1.54 -10.29
C GLY A 62 -4.29 -0.74 -9.06
N THR A 63 -4.51 -1.42 -7.95
CA THR A 63 -4.86 -0.80 -6.67
C THR A 63 -3.70 0.08 -6.16
N ALA A 64 -2.47 -0.41 -6.26
CA ALA A 64 -1.29 0.35 -5.86
C ALA A 64 -1.16 1.66 -6.66
N THR A 65 -1.33 1.58 -7.97
CA THR A 65 -1.26 2.76 -8.85
C THR A 65 -2.39 3.74 -8.54
N ALA A 66 -3.62 3.25 -8.38
CA ALA A 66 -4.77 4.09 -8.07
C ALA A 66 -4.64 4.76 -6.70
N ALA A 67 -4.17 4.02 -5.70
CA ALA A 67 -3.96 4.56 -4.35
C ALA A 67 -2.99 5.74 -4.38
N LEU A 68 -1.88 5.61 -5.09
CA LEU A 68 -0.90 6.68 -5.19
C LEU A 68 -1.47 7.89 -5.94
N THR A 69 -2.19 7.66 -7.03
CA THR A 69 -2.84 8.73 -7.79
C THR A 69 -3.82 9.51 -6.92
N LEU A 70 -4.70 8.83 -6.20
CA LEU A 70 -5.69 9.47 -5.35
C LEU A 70 -5.06 10.19 -4.16
N ALA A 71 -4.05 9.58 -3.54
CA ALA A 71 -3.32 10.22 -2.44
C ALA A 71 -2.64 11.51 -2.92
N GLY A 72 -2.05 11.49 -4.11
CA GLY A 72 -1.45 12.68 -4.72
C GLY A 72 -2.45 13.79 -5.00
N ARG A 73 -3.71 13.44 -5.22
CA ARG A 73 -4.81 14.40 -5.41
C ARG A 73 -5.47 14.82 -4.09
N LYS A 74 -4.95 14.35 -2.97
CA LYS A 74 -5.50 14.61 -1.63
C LYS A 74 -6.89 14.02 -1.42
N GLU A 75 -7.26 13.03 -2.20
CA GLU A 75 -8.49 12.24 -2.00
C GLU A 75 -8.21 11.13 -1.01
N LEU A 76 -8.04 11.53 0.26
CA LEU A 76 -7.45 10.65 1.28
C LEU A 76 -8.35 9.49 1.70
N LEU A 77 -9.66 9.69 1.75
CA LEU A 77 -10.58 8.62 2.11
C LEU A 77 -10.58 7.52 1.04
N ALA A 78 -10.61 7.91 -0.22
CA ALA A 78 -10.55 6.97 -1.34
C ALA A 78 -9.21 6.25 -1.37
N ALA A 79 -8.11 6.97 -1.17
CA ALA A 79 -6.78 6.37 -1.11
C ALA A 79 -6.68 5.37 0.05
N SER A 80 -7.21 5.70 1.22
CA SER A 80 -7.22 4.80 2.38
C SER A 80 -7.99 3.52 2.10
N ALA A 81 -9.13 3.61 1.42
CA ALA A 81 -9.92 2.44 1.05
C ALA A 81 -9.12 1.52 0.12
N LEU A 82 -8.39 2.09 -0.83
CA LEU A 82 -7.55 1.31 -1.74
C LEU A 82 -6.34 0.70 -1.03
N LEU A 83 -5.74 1.40 -0.09
CA LEU A 83 -4.66 0.84 0.73
C LEU A 83 -5.15 -0.37 1.52
N ASP A 84 -6.34 -0.27 2.09
CA ASP A 84 -6.94 -1.38 2.82
C ASP A 84 -7.23 -2.57 1.91
N GLN A 85 -7.74 -2.32 0.71
CA GLN A 85 -7.94 -3.35 -0.30
C GLN A 85 -6.62 -4.03 -0.67
N ALA A 86 -5.57 -3.26 -0.91
CA ALA A 86 -4.26 -3.81 -1.25
C ALA A 86 -3.72 -4.70 -0.13
N ARG A 87 -3.89 -4.28 1.13
CA ARG A 87 -3.48 -5.06 2.28
C ARG A 87 -4.15 -6.43 2.32
N MET A 88 -5.43 -6.47 1.98
CA MET A 88 -6.20 -7.71 1.97
C MET A 88 -5.81 -8.65 0.83
N LEU A 89 -5.19 -8.13 -0.23
CA LEU A 89 -4.73 -8.95 -1.36
C LEU A 89 -3.39 -9.63 -1.09
N VAL A 90 -2.64 -9.14 -0.13
CA VAL A 90 -1.35 -9.73 0.24
C VAL A 90 -1.58 -10.81 1.28
N ASP A 91 -1.29 -12.05 0.88
CA ASP A 91 -1.43 -13.19 1.78
C ASP A 91 -0.20 -13.25 2.70
N ALA A 92 -0.48 -13.27 3.97
CA ALA A 92 0.58 -13.20 4.98
C ALA A 92 1.37 -14.51 5.08
#